data_ff897b68f385ee7571cea338659c1ba0
#
_entry.id   ff897b68f385ee7571cea338659c1ba0
#
_cell.length_a   1.000
_cell.length_b   1.000
_cell.length_c   1.000
_cell.angle_alpha   90.00
_cell.angle_beta   90.00
_cell.angle_gamma   90.00
#
_symmetry.space_group_name_H-M   'P 1'
#
loop_
_entity.id
_entity.type
_entity.pdbx_description
1 polymer ?
#
loop_
_entity_poly.entity_id
_entity_poly.type
_entity_poly.pdbx_seq_one_letter_code
_entity_poly.pdbx_strand_id
1 'polypeptide(L)'
;MYLKSIEMQGFKSFANKTILQFHDGITGVVGPNGSGKSNVGDAVRWVLGEQSAKQLRGGNMQDVIFSGTETRKPLGYASVAITLDNSDHKLNVDFEEVTVTRRLYRSGESEYLMNGASCRLKDINELFYDTGIGKEGYSIIGQGQIDKILRDRKSTRLNSSHVALSRMPSSA
;
A
#
# COMPACT_ATOMS: atom_id res chain seq x y z
N MET A 1 -15.13 -2.17 -8.15
CA MET A 1 -13.67 -2.20 -7.92
C MET A 1 -13.40 -2.55 -6.47
N TYR A 2 -12.55 -3.53 -6.21
CA TYR A 2 -12.05 -3.87 -4.87
C TYR A 2 -10.61 -4.39 -4.94
N LEU A 3 -9.90 -4.34 -3.80
CA LEU A 3 -8.55 -4.85 -3.69
C LEU A 3 -8.57 -6.38 -3.61
N LYS A 4 -8.01 -7.08 -4.60
CA LYS A 4 -7.91 -8.55 -4.63
C LYS A 4 -6.72 -9.07 -3.83
N SER A 5 -5.56 -8.45 -3.99
CA SER A 5 -4.35 -8.90 -3.31
C SER A 5 -3.32 -7.81 -3.13
N ILE A 6 -2.46 -8.01 -2.13
CA ILE A 6 -1.22 -7.29 -1.94
C ILE A 6 -0.10 -8.33 -1.93
N GLU A 7 0.89 -8.15 -2.80
CA GLU A 7 2.12 -8.94 -2.81
C GLU A 7 3.28 -8.06 -2.35
N MET A 8 4.05 -8.52 -1.39
CA MET A 8 5.20 -7.82 -0.82
C MET A 8 6.41 -8.72 -0.83
N GLN A 9 7.56 -8.21 -1.23
CA GLN A 9 8.85 -8.91 -1.17
C GLN A 9 9.97 -7.91 -0.88
N GLY A 10 10.80 -8.23 0.10
CA GLY A 10 11.89 -7.34 0.48
C GLY A 10 11.45 -6.01 1.07
N PHE A 11 10.18 -5.86 1.41
CA PHE A 11 9.59 -4.62 1.91
C PHE A 11 9.53 -4.65 3.44
N LYS A 12 10.28 -3.77 4.07
CA LYS A 12 10.36 -3.62 5.55
C LYS A 12 10.55 -4.97 6.26
N SER A 13 9.56 -5.46 6.99
CA SER A 13 9.63 -6.75 7.68
C SER A 13 9.33 -7.97 6.79
N PHE A 14 8.85 -7.75 5.58
CA PHE A 14 8.50 -8.82 4.63
C PHE A 14 9.69 -9.19 3.76
N ALA A 15 10.64 -9.95 4.30
CA ALA A 15 11.82 -10.39 3.56
C ALA A 15 11.46 -11.35 2.43
N ASN A 16 10.61 -12.33 2.71
CA ASN A 16 10.11 -13.28 1.71
C ASN A 16 8.90 -12.72 0.97
N LYS A 17 8.66 -13.27 -0.22
CA LYS A 17 7.42 -13.03 -0.95
C LYS A 17 6.22 -13.41 -0.06
N THR A 18 5.40 -12.43 0.25
CA THR A 18 4.19 -12.56 1.07
C THR A 18 3.01 -12.04 0.26
N ILE A 19 1.98 -12.85 0.14
CA ILE A 19 0.74 -12.50 -0.59
C ILE A 19 -0.41 -12.50 0.40
N LEU A 20 -1.11 -11.37 0.51
CA LEU A 20 -2.37 -11.24 1.21
C LEU A 20 -3.50 -11.19 0.17
N GLN A 21 -4.43 -12.13 0.25
CA GLN A 21 -5.61 -12.16 -0.61
C GLN A 21 -6.80 -11.59 0.14
N PHE A 22 -7.61 -10.83 -0.56
CA PHE A 22 -8.81 -10.20 -0.04
C PHE A 22 -10.02 -10.63 -0.86
N HIS A 23 -11.18 -10.57 -0.22
CA HIS A 23 -12.47 -10.76 -0.87
C HIS A 23 -13.21 -9.42 -0.90
N ASP A 24 -14.29 -9.35 -1.65
CA ASP A 24 -15.18 -8.20 -1.61
C ASP A 24 -15.73 -8.00 -0.18
N GLY A 25 -15.76 -6.76 0.28
CA GLY A 25 -16.18 -6.39 1.62
C GLY A 25 -15.04 -5.88 2.52
N ILE A 26 -15.21 -6.03 3.83
CA ILE A 26 -14.26 -5.55 4.85
C ILE A 26 -13.34 -6.69 5.30
N THR A 27 -12.05 -6.49 5.18
CA THR A 27 -11.03 -7.41 5.67
C THR A 27 -10.25 -6.78 6.81
N GLY A 28 -10.17 -7.44 7.96
CA GLY A 28 -9.37 -7.03 9.11
C GLY A 28 -8.00 -7.71 9.11
N VAL A 29 -6.93 -6.93 9.26
CA VAL A 29 -5.56 -7.43 9.50
C VAL A 29 -5.27 -7.31 11.00
N VAL A 30 -5.19 -8.43 11.69
CA VAL A 30 -4.99 -8.51 13.13
C VAL A 30 -3.67 -9.20 13.49
N GLY A 31 -3.12 -8.90 14.64
CA GLY A 31 -1.89 -9.50 15.13
C GLY A 31 -1.29 -8.72 16.30
N PRO A 32 -0.30 -9.26 17.01
CA PRO A 32 0.36 -8.59 18.11
C PRO A 32 1.14 -7.35 17.65
N ASN A 33 1.58 -6.52 18.61
CA ASN A 33 2.47 -5.40 18.31
C ASN A 33 3.79 -5.92 17.71
N GLY A 34 4.30 -5.24 16.69
CA GLY A 34 5.53 -5.64 16.00
C GLY A 34 5.36 -6.73 14.91
N SER A 35 4.16 -7.29 14.72
CA SER A 35 3.92 -8.33 13.69
C SER A 35 3.92 -7.84 12.24
N GLY A 36 4.13 -6.55 12.00
CA GLY A 36 4.17 -5.99 10.64
C GLY A 36 2.84 -5.44 10.11
N LYS A 37 1.77 -5.39 10.90
CA LYS A 37 0.47 -4.83 10.47
C LYS A 37 0.58 -3.45 9.82
N SER A 38 1.29 -2.54 10.48
CA SER A 38 1.49 -1.19 9.96
C SER A 38 2.31 -1.17 8.67
N ASN A 39 3.16 -2.17 8.45
CA ASN A 39 3.95 -2.29 7.22
C ASN A 39 3.08 -2.67 6.02
N VAL A 40 1.96 -3.36 6.22
CA VAL A 40 0.97 -3.62 5.17
C VAL A 40 0.36 -2.30 4.69
N GLY A 41 -0.06 -1.43 5.61
CA GLY A 41 -0.57 -0.10 5.26
C GLY A 41 0.47 0.78 4.56
N ASP A 42 1.72 0.72 5.01
CA ASP A 42 2.82 1.43 4.35
C ASP A 42 3.08 0.88 2.93
N ALA A 43 2.97 -0.43 2.72
CA ALA A 43 3.12 -1.05 1.41
C ALA A 43 2.08 -0.52 0.41
N VAL A 44 0.81 -0.43 0.84
CA VAL A 44 -0.26 0.14 0.00
C VAL A 44 0.01 1.60 -0.33
N ARG A 45 0.37 2.43 0.67
CA ARG A 45 0.73 3.83 0.43
C ARG A 45 1.88 3.96 -0.55
N TRP A 46 2.89 3.15 -0.35
CA TRP A 46 4.11 3.20 -1.15
C TRP A 46 3.85 2.86 -2.61
N VAL A 47 3.13 1.78 -2.91
CA VAL A 47 2.82 1.37 -4.29
C VAL A 47 1.88 2.36 -4.99
N LEU A 48 1.01 3.04 -4.24
CA LEU A 48 0.12 4.10 -4.75
C LEU A 48 0.82 5.45 -4.96
N GLY A 49 2.14 5.51 -4.77
CA GLY A 49 2.94 6.66 -5.16
C GLY A 49 3.45 7.55 -4.03
N GLU A 50 3.38 7.12 -2.76
CA GLU A 50 3.98 7.89 -1.66
C GLU A 50 5.49 8.09 -1.88
N GLN A 51 5.93 9.35 -1.94
CA GLN A 51 7.33 9.74 -2.15
C GLN A 51 8.02 10.19 -0.86
N SER A 52 7.27 10.38 0.22
CA SER A 52 7.83 10.80 1.50
C SER A 52 8.28 9.59 2.33
N ALA A 53 9.58 9.43 2.51
CA ALA A 53 10.14 8.43 3.43
C ALA A 53 9.58 8.60 4.85
N LYS A 54 9.40 9.84 5.31
CA LYS A 54 8.83 10.15 6.62
C LYS A 54 7.41 9.62 6.80
N GLN A 55 6.57 9.71 5.77
CA GLN A 55 5.21 9.15 5.80
C GLN A 55 5.23 7.62 5.89
N LEU A 56 6.31 7.01 5.41
CA LEU A 56 6.57 5.57 5.50
C LEU A 56 7.41 5.21 6.75
N ARG A 57 7.56 6.14 7.70
CA ARG A 57 8.31 5.94 8.95
C ARG A 57 9.80 5.58 8.74
N GLY A 58 10.40 6.09 7.67
CA GLY A 58 11.82 5.98 7.36
C GLY A 58 12.52 7.34 7.31
N GLY A 59 13.83 7.35 7.35
CA GLY A 59 14.69 8.52 7.11
C GLY A 59 14.92 8.74 5.62
N ASN A 60 15.15 7.65 4.89
CA ASN A 60 15.36 7.61 3.45
C ASN A 60 14.40 6.64 2.78
N MET A 61 14.17 6.81 1.47
CA MET A 61 13.28 5.91 0.74
C MET A 61 13.80 4.46 0.74
N GLN A 62 15.12 4.26 0.71
CA GLN A 62 15.75 2.94 0.77
C GLN A 62 15.49 2.19 2.09
N ASP A 63 15.03 2.87 3.15
CA ASP A 63 14.66 2.25 4.42
C ASP A 63 13.41 1.34 4.29
N VAL A 64 12.69 1.41 3.18
CA VAL A 64 11.62 0.44 2.89
C VAL A 64 12.17 -0.93 2.49
N ILE A 65 13.46 -1.03 2.10
CA ILE A 65 14.09 -2.29 1.74
C ILE A 65 14.49 -3.04 3.01
N PHE A 66 14.17 -4.33 3.06
CA PHE A 66 14.52 -5.19 4.19
C PHE A 66 16.02 -5.08 4.52
N SER A 67 16.33 -4.61 5.71
CA SER A 67 17.70 -4.32 6.18
C SER A 67 18.44 -5.52 6.74
N GLY A 68 17.79 -6.69 6.80
CA GLY A 68 18.37 -7.89 7.41
C GLY A 68 18.00 -8.04 8.90
N THR A 69 18.40 -9.17 9.44
CA THR A 69 18.32 -9.52 10.85
C THR A 69 19.64 -10.21 11.25
N GLU A 70 19.79 -10.61 12.51
CA GLU A 70 20.96 -11.38 12.95
C GLU A 70 21.19 -12.66 12.12
N THR A 71 20.11 -13.28 11.62
CA THR A 71 20.12 -14.54 10.89
C THR A 71 19.90 -14.39 9.38
N ARG A 72 19.56 -13.21 8.89
CA ARG A 72 19.21 -12.97 7.48
C ARG A 72 19.94 -11.77 6.91
N LYS A 73 20.53 -11.94 5.74
CA LYS A 73 21.20 -10.83 5.04
C LYS A 73 20.20 -9.79 4.54
N PRO A 74 20.62 -8.51 4.44
CA PRO A 74 19.85 -7.48 3.76
C PRO A 74 19.52 -7.87 2.31
N LEU A 75 18.39 -7.40 1.81
CA LEU A 75 18.01 -7.60 0.41
C LEU A 75 18.43 -6.40 -0.45
N GLY A 76 18.56 -6.65 -1.76
CA GLY A 76 18.98 -5.65 -2.73
C GLY A 76 17.85 -4.75 -3.22
N TYR A 77 16.58 -5.15 -3.01
CA TYR A 77 15.41 -4.42 -3.49
C TYR A 77 14.19 -4.70 -2.62
N ALA A 78 13.20 -3.82 -2.74
CA ALA A 78 11.83 -4.01 -2.27
C ALA A 78 10.88 -4.00 -3.46
N SER A 79 9.87 -4.84 -3.43
CA SER A 79 8.79 -4.88 -4.42
C SER A 79 7.45 -5.00 -3.71
N VAL A 80 6.51 -4.17 -4.12
CA VAL A 80 5.10 -4.27 -3.70
C VAL A 80 4.23 -4.23 -4.95
N ALA A 81 3.28 -5.14 -5.04
CA ALA A 81 2.24 -5.12 -6.05
C ALA A 81 0.86 -5.15 -5.39
N ILE A 82 -0.06 -4.37 -5.90
CA ILE A 82 -1.49 -4.46 -5.57
C ILE A 82 -2.25 -4.88 -6.81
N THR A 83 -3.19 -5.78 -6.64
CA THR A 83 -4.10 -6.21 -7.70
C THR A 83 -5.52 -5.81 -7.35
N LEU A 84 -6.17 -5.11 -8.26
CA LEU A 84 -7.51 -4.59 -8.14
C LEU A 84 -8.43 -5.30 -9.13
N ASP A 85 -9.61 -5.71 -8.67
CA ASP A 85 -10.72 -6.06 -9.55
C ASP A 85 -11.30 -4.78 -10.16
N ASN A 86 -11.37 -4.73 -11.48
CA ASN A 86 -11.91 -3.63 -12.24
C ASN A 86 -13.08 -4.06 -13.14
N SER A 87 -13.78 -5.14 -12.81
CA SER A 87 -14.91 -5.66 -13.59
C SER A 87 -16.05 -4.64 -13.73
N ASP A 88 -16.14 -3.66 -12.83
CA ASP A 88 -17.08 -2.54 -12.89
C ASP A 88 -16.53 -1.32 -13.66
N HIS A 89 -15.34 -1.42 -14.25
CA HIS A 89 -14.66 -0.38 -15.04
C HIS A 89 -14.58 1.00 -14.38
N LYS A 90 -14.44 1.03 -13.04
CA LYS A 90 -14.21 2.28 -12.29
C LYS A 90 -12.83 2.88 -12.55
N LEU A 91 -11.83 2.04 -12.83
CA LEU A 91 -10.56 2.48 -13.38
C LEU A 91 -10.75 2.67 -14.90
N ASN A 92 -10.31 3.81 -15.41
CA ASN A 92 -10.44 4.16 -16.83
C ASN A 92 -9.40 3.43 -17.70
N VAL A 93 -9.46 2.10 -17.68
CA VAL A 93 -8.65 1.19 -18.50
C VAL A 93 -9.48 -0.04 -18.87
N ASP A 94 -9.20 -0.64 -20.04
CA ASP A 94 -9.96 -1.77 -20.60
C ASP A 94 -9.60 -3.14 -19.97
N PHE A 95 -9.00 -3.16 -18.78
CA PHE A 95 -8.65 -4.39 -18.09
C PHE A 95 -9.63 -4.67 -16.97
N GLU A 96 -10.12 -5.90 -16.87
CA GLU A 96 -10.96 -6.38 -15.75
C GLU A 96 -10.16 -6.54 -14.45
N GLU A 97 -8.85 -6.69 -14.57
CA GLU A 97 -7.92 -6.77 -13.44
C GLU A 97 -6.73 -5.86 -13.69
N VAL A 98 -6.40 -5.04 -12.71
CA VAL A 98 -5.28 -4.08 -12.78
C VAL A 98 -4.31 -4.36 -11.67
N THR A 99 -3.08 -4.69 -12.04
CA THR A 99 -1.97 -4.86 -11.10
C THR A 99 -1.00 -3.71 -11.24
N VAL A 100 -0.82 -2.97 -10.14
CA VAL A 100 0.17 -1.90 -10.04
C VAL A 100 1.33 -2.39 -9.18
N THR A 101 2.55 -2.29 -9.70
CA THR A 101 3.77 -2.72 -9.00
C THR A 101 4.74 -1.57 -8.88
N ARG A 102 5.35 -1.43 -7.71
CA ARG A 102 6.51 -0.57 -7.49
C ARG A 102 7.68 -1.39 -7.00
N ARG A 103 8.86 -1.12 -7.55
CA ARG A 103 10.15 -1.67 -7.10
C ARG A 103 11.11 -0.55 -6.77
N LEU A 104 11.93 -0.76 -5.77
CA LEU A 104 13.03 0.13 -5.41
C LEU A 104 14.26 -0.70 -5.13
N TYR A 105 15.36 -0.33 -5.78
CA TYR A 105 16.66 -0.94 -5.59
C TYR A 105 17.53 -0.12 -4.63
N ARG A 106 18.52 -0.74 -4.00
CA ARG A 106 19.46 -0.03 -3.10
C ARG A 106 20.26 1.05 -3.80
N SER A 107 20.42 0.94 -5.13
CA SER A 107 20.99 1.99 -5.97
C SER A 107 20.19 3.30 -5.95
N GLY A 108 18.94 3.26 -5.50
CA GLY A 108 17.98 4.37 -5.57
C GLY A 108 17.11 4.33 -6.82
N GLU A 109 17.37 3.42 -7.76
CA GLU A 109 16.53 3.22 -8.94
C GLU A 109 15.14 2.73 -8.52
N SER A 110 14.11 3.32 -9.10
CA SER A 110 12.70 3.00 -8.82
C SER A 110 11.96 2.71 -10.11
N GLU A 111 11.18 1.64 -10.13
CA GLU A 111 10.36 1.21 -11.25
C GLU A 111 8.89 1.20 -10.86
N TYR A 112 8.04 1.59 -11.80
CA TYR A 112 6.59 1.40 -11.74
C TYR A 112 6.12 0.56 -12.91
N LEU A 113 5.24 -0.40 -12.64
CA LEU A 113 4.65 -1.25 -13.67
C LEU A 113 3.13 -1.29 -13.51
N MET A 114 2.43 -1.31 -14.64
CA MET A 114 1.00 -1.56 -14.74
C MET A 114 0.78 -2.81 -15.60
N ASN A 115 0.17 -3.84 -15.04
CA ASN A 115 0.00 -5.16 -15.67
C ASN A 115 1.31 -5.68 -16.30
N GLY A 116 2.44 -5.48 -15.62
CA GLY A 116 3.76 -5.90 -16.06
C GLY A 116 4.47 -4.95 -17.04
N ALA A 117 3.78 -3.98 -17.61
CA ALA A 117 4.37 -2.97 -18.48
C ALA A 117 4.94 -1.80 -17.67
N SER A 118 6.13 -1.33 -18.02
CA SER A 118 6.75 -0.17 -17.37
C SER A 118 5.91 1.09 -17.61
N CYS A 119 5.70 1.85 -16.56
CA CYS A 119 4.93 3.11 -16.60
C CYS A 119 5.58 4.14 -15.67
N ARG A 120 5.07 5.37 -15.70
CA ARG A 120 5.53 6.46 -14.84
C ARG A 120 4.61 6.60 -13.63
N LEU A 121 5.14 7.19 -12.55
CA LEU A 121 4.32 7.55 -11.38
C LEU A 121 3.09 8.40 -11.76
N LYS A 122 3.25 9.29 -12.76
CA LYS A 122 2.14 10.11 -13.26
C LYS A 122 1.00 9.24 -13.80
N ASP A 123 1.31 8.18 -14.53
CA ASP A 123 0.32 7.27 -15.11
C ASP A 123 -0.45 6.52 -14.01
N ILE A 124 0.23 6.16 -12.91
CA ILE A 124 -0.42 5.58 -11.71
C ILE A 124 -1.35 6.60 -11.04
N ASN A 125 -0.89 7.84 -10.87
CA ASN A 125 -1.70 8.89 -10.26
C ASN A 125 -2.96 9.19 -11.10
N GLU A 126 -2.83 9.26 -12.42
CA GLU A 126 -3.95 9.44 -13.35
C GLU A 126 -4.95 8.29 -13.30
N LEU A 127 -4.45 7.05 -13.20
CA LEU A 127 -5.30 5.86 -13.05
C LEU A 127 -6.26 5.96 -11.86
N PHE A 128 -5.78 6.51 -10.74
CA PHE A 128 -6.55 6.59 -9.50
C PHE A 128 -7.24 7.94 -9.27
N TYR A 129 -7.05 8.93 -10.14
CA TYR A 129 -7.50 10.30 -9.91
C TYR A 129 -9.00 10.40 -9.62
N ASP A 130 -9.83 9.74 -10.41
CA ASP A 130 -11.30 9.82 -10.30
C ASP A 130 -11.89 8.81 -9.30
N THR A 131 -11.07 7.94 -8.73
CA THR A 131 -11.55 6.85 -7.87
C THR A 131 -11.57 7.21 -6.38
N GLY A 132 -10.97 8.33 -6.00
CA GLY A 132 -10.72 8.68 -4.60
C GLY A 132 -9.63 7.82 -3.93
N ILE A 133 -9.00 6.92 -4.69
CA ILE A 133 -7.84 6.13 -4.29
C ILE A 133 -6.60 6.90 -4.77
N GLY A 134 -5.62 7.12 -3.91
CA GLY A 134 -4.38 7.78 -4.28
C GLY A 134 -3.90 8.78 -3.23
N LYS A 135 -2.88 9.56 -3.58
CA LYS A 135 -2.14 10.42 -2.66
C LYS A 135 -3.00 11.48 -1.97
N GLU A 136 -4.05 11.96 -2.62
CA GLU A 136 -4.95 12.99 -2.12
C GLU A 136 -6.33 12.44 -1.68
N GLY A 137 -6.59 11.15 -1.89
CA GLY A 137 -7.82 10.50 -1.46
C GLY A 137 -7.75 10.08 0.01
N TYR A 138 -8.85 10.24 0.74
CA TYR A 138 -9.02 9.75 2.12
C TYR A 138 -9.06 8.21 2.24
N SER A 139 -8.65 7.49 1.20
CA SER A 139 -8.74 6.04 1.12
C SER A 139 -7.76 5.30 2.04
N ILE A 140 -6.68 5.96 2.48
CA ILE A 140 -5.73 5.37 3.42
C ILE A 140 -5.60 6.27 4.65
N ILE A 141 -6.28 5.86 5.72
CA ILE A 141 -6.26 6.57 6.99
C ILE A 141 -5.12 6.02 7.84
N GLY A 142 -4.10 6.84 8.07
CA GLY A 142 -3.00 6.51 8.97
C GLY A 142 -3.40 6.50 10.43
N GLN A 143 -2.63 5.80 11.25
CA GLN A 143 -2.81 5.79 12.68
C GLN A 143 -2.74 7.23 13.25
N GLY A 144 -3.74 7.62 14.06
CA GLY A 144 -3.84 8.96 14.65
C GLY A 144 -4.40 10.05 13.73
N GLN A 145 -4.83 9.73 12.51
CA GLN A 145 -5.42 10.70 11.58
C GLN A 145 -6.96 10.74 11.61
N ILE A 146 -7.59 9.80 12.30
CA ILE A 146 -9.06 9.72 12.41
C ILE A 146 -9.65 11.02 12.97
N ASP A 147 -9.02 11.63 13.98
CA ASP A 147 -9.49 12.88 14.57
C ASP A 147 -9.50 14.05 13.59
N LYS A 148 -8.58 14.09 12.64
CA LYS A 148 -8.56 15.11 11.58
C LYS A 148 -9.74 14.94 10.63
N ILE A 149 -10.04 13.71 10.24
CA ILE A 149 -11.13 13.37 9.30
C ILE A 149 -12.49 13.65 9.95
N LEU A 150 -12.66 13.36 11.24
CA LEU A 150 -13.90 13.63 11.96
C LEU A 150 -14.16 15.14 12.20
N ARG A 151 -13.10 15.96 12.24
CA ARG A 151 -13.19 17.42 12.37
C ARG A 151 -13.53 18.12 11.05
N ASP A 152 -13.16 17.51 9.94
CA ASP A 152 -13.38 18.08 8.60
C ASP A 152 -14.74 17.64 8.02
N ARG A 153 -15.82 18.17 8.60
CA ARG A 153 -17.23 17.83 8.30
C ARG A 153 -17.70 18.21 6.89
N LYS A 154 -16.86 18.77 6.04
CA LYS A 154 -17.26 19.30 4.72
C LYS A 154 -17.03 18.38 3.53
N SER A 155 -16.40 17.21 3.70
CA SER A 155 -16.08 16.31 2.59
C SER A 155 -16.34 14.85 2.97
N THR A 156 -17.60 14.44 3.04
CA THR A 156 -17.94 13.06 3.35
C THR A 156 -18.64 12.38 2.18
N ARG A 157 -17.88 11.67 1.37
CA ARG A 157 -18.35 10.47 0.65
C ARG A 157 -17.33 9.37 0.85
N LEU A 158 -17.59 8.53 1.84
CA LEU A 158 -16.89 7.27 2.07
C LEU A 158 -17.35 6.27 1.01
N ASN A 159 -16.47 5.85 0.13
CA ASN A 159 -16.68 4.69 -0.73
C ASN A 159 -16.22 3.43 -0.01
N SER A 160 -16.96 2.34 -0.21
CA SER A 160 -17.07 1.13 0.60
C SER A 160 -15.92 0.11 0.50
N SER A 161 -14.68 0.53 0.24
CA SER A 161 -13.54 -0.38 0.25
C SER A 161 -12.38 0.20 1.07
N HIS A 162 -12.45 0.04 2.38
CA HIS A 162 -11.40 0.51 3.29
C HIS A 162 -10.65 -0.66 3.92
N VAL A 163 -9.32 -0.60 3.89
CA VAL A 163 -8.47 -1.45 4.73
C VAL A 163 -8.33 -0.77 6.08
N ALA A 164 -9.00 -1.29 7.09
CA ALA A 164 -8.89 -0.80 8.47
C ALA A 164 -7.80 -1.57 9.22
N LEU A 165 -6.79 -0.86 9.72
CA LEU A 165 -5.75 -1.42 10.57
C LEU A 165 -6.07 -1.13 12.04
N SER A 166 -6.46 -2.15 12.80
CA SER A 166 -6.79 -2.03 14.22
C SER A 166 -5.66 -2.56 15.11
N ARG A 167 -5.43 -1.88 16.24
CA ARG A 167 -4.62 -2.40 17.36
C ARG A 167 -5.54 -3.16 18.31
N MET A 168 -5.19 -4.39 18.69
CA MET A 168 -5.73 -4.99 19.89
C MET A 168 -5.02 -4.41 21.12
N PRO A 169 -5.74 -4.05 22.21
CA PRO A 169 -5.10 -3.72 23.47
C PRO A 169 -4.34 -4.94 23.97
N SER A 170 -3.12 -4.75 24.45
CA SER A 170 -2.40 -5.77 25.18
C SER A 170 -3.12 -5.96 26.52
N SER A 171 -3.78 -7.10 26.73
CA SER A 171 -4.20 -7.51 28.06
C SER A 171 -2.93 -7.75 28.89
N ALA A 172 -2.85 -7.05 30.01
CA ALA A 172 -1.87 -7.26 31.05
C ALA A 172 -2.01 -8.66 31.67
#